data_4a214aa627f8c67bb5844b1b87685ce2
#
_entry.id   4a214aa627f8c67bb5844b1b87685ce2
#
_cell.length_a   1.000
_cell.length_b   1.000
_cell.length_c   1.000
_cell.angle_alpha   90.00
_cell.angle_beta   90.00
_cell.angle_gamma   90.00
#
_symmetry.space_group_name_H-M   'P 1'
#
loop_
_entity.id
_entity.type
_entity.pdbx_description
1 polymer ?
#
loop_
_entity_poly.entity_id
_entity_poly.type
_entity_poly.pdbx_seq_one_letter_code
_entity_poly.pdbx_strand_id
1 'polypeptide(L)'
;MPTYDNATTGDESYDEFAADQNSNSASRAAGCTYRRCQDSPLDFVPADINWPNDYRDGVVSYRSFFEKCLSNDVQLNERARIPIESSPADLILVAGGDDALWPSGDFAGQILQSRQAHGRQATLIFDKDAGHRVLLPGETTRSKLHARGGIDEADAKLGRNAWRAIRELL
;
A
#
# COMPACT_ATOMS: atom_id res chain seq x y z
N MET A 1 -31.53 -15.35 -19.84
CA MET A 1 -30.33 -15.51 -19.00
C MET A 1 -29.15 -15.51 -19.93
N PRO A 2 -28.28 -14.50 -19.94
CA PRO A 2 -27.05 -14.55 -20.73
C PRO A 2 -25.99 -15.33 -19.95
N THR A 3 -25.46 -16.34 -20.60
CA THR A 3 -24.28 -17.09 -20.16
C THR A 3 -23.06 -16.22 -20.36
N TYR A 4 -22.35 -15.91 -19.28
CA TYR A 4 -21.03 -15.31 -19.35
C TYR A 4 -20.00 -16.40 -19.64
N ASP A 5 -19.46 -16.40 -20.84
CA ASP A 5 -18.29 -17.19 -21.20
C ASP A 5 -17.09 -16.75 -20.37
N ASN A 6 -16.49 -17.73 -19.73
CA ASN A 6 -15.25 -17.58 -18.96
C ASN A 6 -14.08 -17.49 -19.95
N ALA A 7 -13.86 -16.32 -20.54
CA ALA A 7 -12.65 -16.07 -21.32
C ALA A 7 -11.47 -15.92 -20.34
N THR A 8 -10.55 -16.82 -20.45
CA THR A 8 -9.17 -16.80 -19.95
C THR A 8 -8.52 -15.44 -20.21
N THR A 9 -8.52 -14.57 -19.21
CA THR A 9 -7.62 -13.44 -19.20
C THR A 9 -6.35 -13.89 -18.53
N GLY A 10 -5.36 -14.24 -19.35
CA GLY A 10 -3.97 -14.44 -18.94
C GLY A 10 -3.43 -13.15 -18.35
N ASP A 11 -2.52 -13.33 -17.53
CA ASP A 11 -1.42 -12.68 -16.88
C ASP A 11 -0.81 -11.42 -17.58
N GLU A 12 -1.57 -10.67 -18.36
CA GLU A 12 -1.05 -9.47 -19.04
C GLU A 12 -0.85 -8.27 -18.10
N SER A 13 -1.54 -8.22 -16.95
CA SER A 13 -1.45 -7.07 -16.05
C SER A 13 -0.14 -7.00 -15.25
N TYR A 14 0.57 -8.12 -15.09
CA TYR A 14 1.83 -8.19 -14.35
C TYR A 14 3.02 -7.81 -15.20
N ASP A 15 3.05 -8.27 -16.43
CA ASP A 15 4.09 -7.90 -17.37
C ASP A 15 4.02 -6.41 -17.70
N GLU A 16 2.82 -5.82 -17.72
CA GLU A 16 2.62 -4.40 -17.94
C GLU A 16 3.10 -3.57 -16.73
N PHE A 17 2.82 -4.01 -15.50
CA PHE A 17 3.33 -3.34 -14.29
C PHE A 17 4.86 -3.47 -14.15
N ALA A 18 5.41 -4.64 -14.43
CA ALA A 18 6.86 -4.88 -14.43
C ALA A 18 7.56 -4.15 -15.59
N ALA A 19 6.95 -4.10 -16.77
CA ALA A 19 7.45 -3.35 -17.91
C ALA A 19 7.44 -1.85 -17.63
N ASP A 20 6.41 -1.34 -16.95
CA ASP A 20 6.29 0.05 -16.56
C ASP A 20 7.34 0.45 -15.50
N GLN A 21 7.62 -0.43 -14.53
CA GLN A 21 8.71 -0.23 -13.57
C GLN A 21 10.09 -0.26 -14.25
N ASN A 22 10.26 -1.06 -15.29
CA ASN A 22 11.52 -1.12 -16.05
C ASN A 22 11.68 0.09 -16.99
N SER A 23 10.61 0.60 -17.57
CA SER A 23 10.60 1.85 -18.32
C SER A 23 10.91 3.05 -17.41
N ASN A 24 10.51 2.99 -16.13
CA ASN A 24 10.79 3.97 -15.11
C ASN A 24 12.30 4.08 -14.78
N SER A 25 13.03 2.97 -14.75
CA SER A 25 14.47 2.99 -14.52
C SER A 25 15.22 3.62 -15.71
N ALA A 26 14.79 3.34 -16.94
CA ALA A 26 15.32 3.97 -18.13
C ALA A 26 14.95 5.46 -18.23
N SER A 27 13.73 5.82 -17.83
CA SER A 27 13.26 7.22 -17.77
C SER A 27 14.00 8.05 -16.73
N ARG A 28 14.46 7.45 -15.64
CA ARG A 28 15.30 8.11 -14.63
C ARG A 28 16.68 8.49 -15.18
N ALA A 29 17.31 7.61 -15.96
CA ALA A 29 18.56 7.90 -16.63
C ALA A 29 18.40 9.07 -17.61
N ALA A 30 17.19 9.28 -18.15
CA ALA A 30 16.84 10.39 -19.04
C ALA A 30 16.25 11.63 -18.32
N GLY A 31 16.18 11.64 -16.97
CA GLY A 31 15.60 12.75 -16.18
C GLY A 31 14.08 12.84 -16.20
N CYS A 32 13.38 11.80 -16.66
CA CYS A 32 11.92 11.72 -16.62
C CYS A 32 11.42 11.12 -15.31
N THR A 33 10.33 11.66 -14.77
CA THR A 33 9.59 11.13 -13.60
C THR A 33 8.10 11.08 -13.90
N TYR A 34 7.41 10.10 -13.32
CA TYR A 34 5.97 9.88 -13.55
C TYR A 34 5.06 10.91 -12.88
N ARG A 35 5.54 11.53 -11.81
CA ARG A 35 4.74 12.49 -11.04
C ARG A 35 5.20 13.91 -11.33
N ARG A 36 4.25 14.80 -11.50
CA ARG A 36 4.50 16.23 -11.73
C ARG A 36 3.64 17.06 -10.78
N CYS A 37 4.22 18.14 -10.29
CA CYS A 37 3.51 19.20 -9.60
C CYS A 37 3.90 20.52 -10.24
N GLN A 38 2.94 21.28 -10.79
CA GLN A 38 3.19 22.55 -11.48
C GLN A 38 4.32 22.42 -12.53
N ASP A 39 4.25 21.39 -13.38
CA ASP A 39 5.21 21.04 -14.43
C ASP A 39 6.62 20.61 -13.95
N SER A 40 6.85 20.53 -12.65
CA SER A 40 8.09 20.00 -12.09
C SER A 40 7.95 18.52 -11.75
N PRO A 41 8.97 17.68 -12.02
CA PRO A 41 8.98 16.29 -11.58
C PRO A 41 8.94 16.21 -10.05
N LEU A 42 8.16 15.27 -9.51
CA LEU A 42 8.19 14.93 -8.09
C LEU A 42 9.14 13.76 -7.84
N ASP A 43 9.88 13.82 -6.74
CA ASP A 43 10.64 12.68 -6.26
C ASP A 43 9.71 11.51 -5.93
N PHE A 44 10.19 10.29 -6.10
CA PHE A 44 9.48 9.06 -5.76
C PHE A 44 10.47 7.99 -5.30
N VAL A 45 9.99 7.05 -4.49
CA VAL A 45 10.79 5.92 -4.01
C VAL A 45 11.04 4.97 -5.17
N PRO A 46 12.30 4.72 -5.58
CA PRO A 46 12.59 3.84 -6.68
C PRO A 46 12.41 2.37 -6.30
N ALA A 47 11.93 1.56 -7.25
CA ALA A 47 11.89 0.12 -7.11
C ALA A 47 13.30 -0.47 -7.07
N ASP A 48 13.55 -1.43 -6.18
CA ASP A 48 14.78 -2.23 -6.21
C ASP A 48 14.59 -3.41 -7.16
N ILE A 49 15.07 -3.27 -8.39
CA ILE A 49 14.97 -4.30 -9.43
C ILE A 49 15.77 -5.58 -9.13
N ASN A 50 16.67 -5.55 -8.15
CA ASN A 50 17.45 -6.70 -7.72
C ASN A 50 16.87 -7.38 -6.48
N TRP A 51 15.64 -6.99 -6.08
CA TRP A 51 14.98 -7.63 -4.95
C TRP A 51 14.70 -9.12 -5.27
N PRO A 52 15.17 -10.06 -4.43
CA PRO A 52 14.81 -11.46 -4.58
C PRO A 52 13.35 -11.64 -4.16
N ASN A 53 12.58 -12.39 -4.93
CA ASN A 53 11.21 -12.69 -4.57
C ASN A 53 11.13 -13.31 -3.17
N ASP A 54 10.24 -12.80 -2.36
CA ASP A 54 9.88 -13.36 -1.06
C ASP A 54 8.54 -14.09 -1.16
N TYR A 55 8.37 -15.17 -0.39
CA TYR A 55 7.19 -16.02 -0.49
C TYR A 55 6.61 -16.31 0.89
N ARG A 56 5.29 -16.20 0.99
CA ARG A 56 4.53 -16.66 2.15
C ARG A 56 3.40 -17.54 1.68
N ASP A 57 3.29 -18.75 2.22
CA ASP A 57 2.28 -19.75 1.84
C ASP A 57 2.27 -20.08 0.33
N GLY A 58 3.43 -20.04 -0.31
CA GLY A 58 3.61 -20.38 -1.73
C GLY A 58 3.22 -19.26 -2.71
N VAL A 59 2.85 -18.08 -2.23
CA VAL A 59 2.57 -16.90 -3.05
C VAL A 59 3.52 -15.74 -2.73
N VAL A 60 3.77 -14.87 -3.69
CA VAL A 60 4.72 -13.75 -3.52
C VAL A 60 4.25 -12.79 -2.45
N SER A 61 5.16 -12.43 -1.54
CA SER A 61 5.02 -11.39 -0.52
C SER A 61 5.87 -10.20 -0.91
N TYR A 62 5.29 -9.02 -1.02
CA TYR A 62 6.01 -7.81 -1.41
C TYR A 62 6.45 -6.95 -0.21
N ARG A 63 6.18 -7.36 1.02
CA ARG A 63 6.53 -6.57 2.21
C ARG A 63 8.01 -6.25 2.25
N SER A 64 8.87 -7.26 2.12
CA SER A 64 10.33 -7.09 2.13
C SER A 64 10.84 -6.26 0.96
N PHE A 65 10.16 -6.29 -0.19
CA PHE A 65 10.45 -5.41 -1.31
C PHE A 65 10.26 -3.93 -0.95
N PHE A 66 9.12 -3.56 -0.38
CA PHE A 66 8.86 -2.18 0.02
C PHE A 66 9.80 -1.73 1.15
N GLU A 67 10.04 -2.58 2.15
CA GLU A 67 11.00 -2.30 3.22
C GLU A 67 12.40 -2.02 2.66
N LYS A 68 12.84 -2.81 1.69
CA LYS A 68 14.13 -2.63 1.03
C LYS A 68 14.18 -1.34 0.19
N CYS A 69 13.16 -1.05 -0.61
CA CYS A 69 13.08 0.20 -1.38
C CYS A 69 13.19 1.44 -0.46
N LEU A 70 12.52 1.41 0.68
CA LEU A 70 12.55 2.50 1.66
C LEU A 70 13.92 2.64 2.35
N SER A 71 14.69 1.55 2.49
CA SER A 71 16.01 1.59 3.13
C SER A 71 17.14 2.01 2.20
N ASN A 72 16.96 1.95 0.89
CA ASN A 72 18.03 2.18 -0.09
C ASN A 72 18.51 3.62 -0.17
N ASP A 73 17.61 4.60 -0.03
CA ASP A 73 17.96 6.03 -0.10
C ASP A 73 17.01 6.84 0.81
N VAL A 74 17.41 6.98 2.06
CA VAL A 74 16.62 7.68 3.08
C VAL A 74 16.38 9.15 2.71
N GLN A 75 17.34 9.83 2.12
CA GLN A 75 17.20 11.24 1.75
C GLN A 75 16.21 11.44 0.61
N LEU A 76 16.25 10.56 -0.39
CA LEU A 76 15.28 10.57 -1.48
C LEU A 76 13.87 10.23 -0.97
N ASN A 77 13.77 9.25 -0.09
CA ASN A 77 12.49 8.85 0.52
C ASN A 77 11.84 10.00 1.29
N GLU A 78 12.62 10.76 2.06
CA GLU A 78 12.12 11.96 2.74
C GLU A 78 11.61 13.02 1.74
N ARG A 79 12.32 13.26 0.64
CA ARG A 79 11.83 14.19 -0.40
C ARG A 79 10.61 13.68 -1.16
N ALA A 80 10.49 12.35 -1.33
CA ALA A 80 9.36 11.71 -1.99
C ALA A 80 8.13 11.58 -1.08
N ARG A 81 8.28 11.84 0.21
CA ARG A 81 7.20 11.72 1.20
C ARG A 81 6.08 12.72 0.91
N ILE A 82 4.85 12.27 1.03
CA ILE A 82 3.69 13.15 0.98
C ILE A 82 3.58 13.89 2.32
N PRO A 83 3.57 15.23 2.35
CA PRO A 83 3.51 16.02 3.60
C PRO A 83 2.07 16.00 4.17
N ILE A 84 1.63 14.84 4.63
CA ILE A 84 0.26 14.59 5.11
C ILE A 84 -0.07 15.42 6.36
N GLU A 85 0.92 15.84 7.12
CA GLU A 85 0.80 16.72 8.26
C GLU A 85 0.31 18.13 7.88
N SER A 86 0.49 18.56 6.64
CA SER A 86 -0.01 19.85 6.16
C SER A 86 -1.51 19.81 5.78
N SER A 87 -2.06 18.63 5.57
CA SER A 87 -3.47 18.48 5.19
C SER A 87 -4.40 18.86 6.34
N PRO A 88 -5.43 19.70 6.11
CA PRO A 88 -6.44 20.02 7.11
C PRO A 88 -7.50 18.92 7.30
N ALA A 89 -7.50 17.89 6.44
CA ALA A 89 -8.51 16.84 6.47
C ALA A 89 -8.42 15.99 7.75
N ASP A 90 -9.56 15.51 8.22
CA ASP A 90 -9.63 14.44 9.20
C ASP A 90 -9.17 13.12 8.57
N LEU A 91 -8.35 12.37 9.29
CA LEU A 91 -7.79 11.13 8.79
C LEU A 91 -8.23 9.93 9.63
N ILE A 92 -8.70 8.90 8.95
CA ILE A 92 -8.81 7.54 9.49
C ILE A 92 -7.75 6.69 8.79
N LEU A 93 -6.83 6.15 9.59
CA LEU A 93 -5.78 5.23 9.15
C LEU A 93 -6.21 3.82 9.55
N VAL A 94 -6.23 2.90 8.60
CA VAL A 94 -6.59 1.50 8.85
C VAL A 94 -5.44 0.62 8.40
N ALA A 95 -4.89 -0.19 9.30
CA ALA A 95 -3.71 -0.98 9.00
C ALA A 95 -3.70 -2.33 9.73
N GLY A 96 -3.23 -3.37 9.03
CA GLY A 96 -2.95 -4.68 9.58
C GLY A 96 -1.47 -4.83 9.97
N GLY A 97 -1.20 -5.45 11.11
CA GLY A 97 0.18 -5.70 11.58
C GLY A 97 0.85 -6.85 10.86
N ASP A 98 0.06 -7.84 10.44
CA ASP A 98 0.53 -9.02 9.68
C ASP A 98 0.36 -8.84 8.16
N ASP A 99 0.36 -7.60 7.67
CA ASP A 99 0.29 -7.29 6.26
C ASP A 99 1.55 -7.81 5.54
N ALA A 100 1.35 -8.78 4.62
CA ALA A 100 2.43 -9.39 3.86
C ALA A 100 2.62 -8.74 2.48
N LEU A 101 1.81 -7.74 2.12
CA LEU A 101 1.97 -7.02 0.85
C LEU A 101 2.88 -5.81 1.02
N TRP A 102 2.68 -5.01 2.06
CA TRP A 102 3.55 -3.88 2.42
C TRP A 102 3.50 -3.60 3.93
N PRO A 103 4.44 -2.82 4.50
CA PRO A 103 4.47 -2.54 5.93
C PRO A 103 3.42 -1.51 6.34
N SER A 104 2.11 -1.82 6.16
CA SER A 104 1.01 -0.87 6.37
C SER A 104 0.93 -0.33 7.80
N GLY A 105 1.24 -1.16 8.80
CA GLY A 105 1.28 -0.74 10.20
C GLY A 105 2.33 0.34 10.45
N ASP A 106 3.54 0.17 9.87
CA ASP A 106 4.64 1.13 10.00
C ASP A 106 4.29 2.44 9.29
N PHE A 107 3.70 2.38 8.09
CA PHE A 107 3.25 3.57 7.36
C PHE A 107 2.18 4.34 8.13
N ALA A 108 1.18 3.65 8.66
CA ALA A 108 0.14 4.28 9.46
C ALA A 108 0.69 4.91 10.74
N GLY A 109 1.65 4.24 11.40
CA GLY A 109 2.34 4.76 12.58
C GLY A 109 3.14 6.04 12.27
N GLN A 110 3.89 6.06 11.17
CA GLN A 110 4.65 7.25 10.74
C GLN A 110 3.72 8.42 10.40
N ILE A 111 2.61 8.18 9.70
CA ILE A 111 1.62 9.22 9.40
C ILE A 111 1.02 9.78 10.69
N LEU A 112 0.62 8.91 11.62
CA LEU A 112 0.07 9.33 12.90
C LEU A 112 1.07 10.20 13.68
N GLN A 113 2.32 9.75 13.80
CA GLN A 113 3.39 10.48 14.49
C GLN A 113 3.66 11.83 13.85
N SER A 114 3.77 11.89 12.53
CA SER A 114 3.98 13.14 11.79
C SER A 114 2.85 14.15 12.05
N ARG A 115 1.60 13.70 11.99
CA ARG A 115 0.44 14.53 12.28
C ARG A 115 0.45 15.07 13.71
N GLN A 116 0.70 14.21 14.69
CA GLN A 116 0.77 14.59 16.10
C GLN A 116 1.88 15.62 16.37
N ALA A 117 3.06 15.45 15.76
CA ALA A 117 4.16 16.39 15.87
C ALA A 117 3.81 17.81 15.36
N HIS A 118 2.84 17.91 14.44
CA HIS A 118 2.33 19.16 13.88
C HIS A 118 0.98 19.62 14.51
N GLY A 119 0.61 19.07 15.67
CA GLY A 119 -0.61 19.45 16.40
C GLY A 119 -1.91 19.00 15.72
N ARG A 120 -1.84 18.02 14.81
CA ARG A 120 -3.00 17.48 14.10
C ARG A 120 -3.35 16.07 14.59
N GLN A 121 -4.61 15.74 14.52
CA GLN A 121 -5.11 14.41 14.91
C GLN A 121 -5.25 13.48 13.71
N ALA A 122 -5.20 12.19 13.99
CA ALA A 122 -5.64 11.13 13.08
C ALA A 122 -6.15 9.96 13.93
N THR A 123 -7.17 9.27 13.45
CA THR A 123 -7.68 8.05 14.09
C THR A 123 -6.95 6.85 13.48
N LEU A 124 -6.23 6.08 14.30
CA LEU A 124 -5.61 4.82 13.88
C LEU A 124 -6.45 3.63 14.34
N ILE A 125 -6.86 2.81 13.39
CA ILE A 125 -7.53 1.54 13.61
C ILE A 125 -6.56 0.45 13.18
N PHE A 126 -6.07 -0.33 14.15
CA PHE A 126 -5.01 -1.29 13.95
C PHE A 126 -5.39 -2.63 14.59
N ASP A 127 -5.06 -3.72 13.90
CA ASP A 127 -5.11 -5.05 14.46
C ASP A 127 -3.81 -5.80 14.08
N LYS A 128 -3.08 -6.29 15.06
CA LYS A 128 -1.76 -6.93 14.85
C LYS A 128 -1.82 -8.20 14.02
N ASP A 129 -2.98 -8.89 14.03
CA ASP A 129 -3.20 -10.16 13.36
C ASP A 129 -3.94 -10.01 12.02
N ALA A 130 -4.33 -8.78 11.64
CA ALA A 130 -4.92 -8.49 10.35
C ALA A 130 -3.85 -8.31 9.27
N GLY A 131 -4.20 -8.71 8.04
CA GLY A 131 -3.34 -8.59 6.87
C GLY A 131 -3.59 -7.34 6.05
N HIS A 132 -3.20 -7.43 4.77
CA HIS A 132 -3.36 -6.33 3.81
C HIS A 132 -4.82 -5.96 3.56
N ARG A 133 -5.74 -6.88 3.74
CA ARG A 133 -7.11 -6.66 3.36
C ARG A 133 -8.02 -6.27 4.53
N VAL A 134 -8.50 -5.05 4.46
CA VAL A 134 -9.61 -4.58 5.30
C VAL A 134 -10.93 -5.08 4.71
N LEU A 135 -11.60 -6.02 5.38
CA LEU A 135 -12.89 -6.56 4.96
C LEU A 135 -14.03 -5.71 5.54
N LEU A 136 -14.60 -4.84 4.73
CA LEU A 136 -15.79 -4.08 5.13
C LEU A 136 -17.02 -5.00 5.26
N PRO A 137 -18.05 -4.62 6.04
CA PRO A 137 -19.25 -5.43 6.19
C PRO A 137 -19.90 -5.79 4.85
N GLY A 138 -20.13 -7.06 4.61
CA GLY A 138 -20.70 -7.58 3.36
C GLY A 138 -19.66 -7.96 2.30
N GLU A 139 -18.39 -7.67 2.51
CA GLU A 139 -17.30 -8.13 1.63
C GLU A 139 -16.83 -9.53 2.00
N THR A 140 -16.35 -10.25 0.99
CA THR A 140 -15.72 -11.57 1.14
C THR A 140 -14.28 -11.52 0.62
N THR A 141 -13.40 -12.32 1.22
CA THR A 141 -12.03 -12.47 0.76
C THR A 141 -12.02 -13.00 -0.69
N ARG A 142 -11.37 -12.26 -1.59
CA ARG A 142 -11.19 -12.65 -2.98
C ARG A 142 -9.70 -12.75 -3.30
N SER A 143 -9.36 -13.65 -4.24
CA SER A 143 -8.07 -13.77 -4.90
C SER A 143 -6.87 -14.06 -3.99
N LYS A 144 -6.06 -15.03 -4.37
CA LYS A 144 -4.79 -15.41 -3.74
C LYS A 144 -3.60 -15.11 -4.67
N LEU A 145 -3.64 -14.02 -5.41
CA LEU A 145 -2.56 -13.65 -6.33
C LEU A 145 -1.26 -13.32 -5.60
N HIS A 146 -1.37 -12.71 -4.40
CA HIS A 146 -0.23 -12.37 -3.55
C HIS A 146 -0.49 -12.78 -2.11
N ALA A 147 0.59 -12.94 -1.34
CA ALA A 147 0.51 -13.09 0.09
C ALA A 147 -0.07 -11.80 0.70
N ARG A 148 -1.16 -11.92 1.43
CA ARG A 148 -1.81 -10.79 2.11
C ARG A 148 -1.49 -10.74 3.58
N GLY A 149 -1.06 -11.87 4.15
CA GLY A 149 -0.96 -12.02 5.60
C GLY A 149 -2.33 -12.02 6.26
N GLY A 150 -2.31 -11.92 7.57
CA GLY A 150 -3.50 -11.86 8.40
C GLY A 150 -4.30 -13.16 8.49
N ILE A 151 -5.31 -13.12 9.33
CA ILE A 151 -6.34 -14.15 9.45
C ILE A 151 -7.71 -13.53 9.19
N ASP A 152 -8.61 -14.28 8.56
CA ASP A 152 -9.93 -13.77 8.12
C ASP A 152 -10.74 -13.14 9.26
N GLU A 153 -10.63 -13.66 10.47
CA GLU A 153 -11.33 -13.12 11.65
C GLU A 153 -10.81 -11.74 12.04
N ALA A 154 -9.48 -11.54 12.01
CA ALA A 154 -8.84 -10.26 12.32
C ALA A 154 -9.12 -9.23 11.21
N ASP A 155 -9.06 -9.64 9.93
CA ASP A 155 -9.39 -8.79 8.79
C ASP A 155 -10.85 -8.30 8.86
N ALA A 156 -11.78 -9.20 9.16
CA ALA A 156 -13.19 -8.85 9.33
C ALA A 156 -13.43 -7.95 10.55
N LYS A 157 -12.72 -8.16 11.65
CA LYS A 157 -12.80 -7.31 12.85
C LYS A 157 -12.26 -5.91 12.56
N LEU A 158 -11.09 -5.84 11.89
CA LEU A 158 -10.49 -4.58 11.46
C LEU A 158 -11.46 -3.79 10.57
N GLY A 159 -12.07 -4.46 9.59
CA GLY A 159 -13.04 -3.85 8.68
C GLY A 159 -14.30 -3.35 9.39
N ARG A 160 -14.84 -4.10 10.36
CA ARG A 160 -15.99 -3.62 11.17
C ARG A 160 -15.64 -2.38 11.98
N ASN A 161 -14.44 -2.32 12.55
CA ASN A 161 -14.00 -1.17 13.32
C ASN A 161 -13.78 0.05 12.41
N ALA A 162 -13.16 -0.16 11.25
CA ALA A 162 -12.98 0.87 10.22
C ALA A 162 -14.34 1.44 9.76
N TRP A 163 -15.30 0.56 9.46
CA TRP A 163 -16.63 0.98 9.03
C TRP A 163 -17.36 1.79 10.09
N ARG A 164 -17.23 1.42 11.38
CA ARG A 164 -17.80 2.20 12.47
C ARG A 164 -17.24 3.62 12.51
N ALA A 165 -15.91 3.76 12.47
CA ALA A 165 -15.26 5.06 12.50
C ALA A 165 -15.63 5.92 11.28
N ILE A 166 -15.73 5.33 10.08
CA ILE A 166 -16.18 6.03 8.87
C ILE A 166 -17.60 6.58 9.06
N ARG A 167 -18.50 5.78 9.62
CA ARG A 167 -19.90 6.19 9.86
C ARG A 167 -20.04 7.31 10.90
N GLU A 168 -19.12 7.42 11.82
CA GLU A 168 -19.08 8.48 12.83
C GLU A 168 -18.63 9.84 12.26
N LEU A 169 -17.99 9.84 11.08
CA LEU A 169 -17.58 11.05 10.37
C LEU A 169 -18.64 11.57 9.38
N LEU A 170 -19.61 10.74 9.00
CA LEU A 170 -20.67 11.09 8.04
C LEU A 170 -21.92 11.64 8.73
#